data_fc5f43d971c9e198ff9c07f5855dfc90
#
_entry.id   fc5f43d971c9e198ff9c07f5855dfc90
#
_cell.length_a   1.000
_cell.length_b   1.000
_cell.length_c   1.000
_cell.angle_alpha   90.00
_cell.angle_beta   90.00
_cell.angle_gamma   90.00
#
_symmetry.space_group_name_H-M   'P 1'
#
loop_
_entity.id
_entity.type
_entity.pdbx_description
1 polymer ?
#
loop_
_entity_poly.entity_id
_entity_poly.type
_entity_poly.pdbx_seq_one_letter_code
_entity_poly.pdbx_strand_id
1 'polypeptide(L)'
;MINPFEKISPRQIRIVISISVVLLGFSLLILPASQPVSADDMSSQPEVVLIELDGAISRVSARFIERGMAVAREHNAELVVLTLDTPGGLLDATRDIVEEFLLSDIPIVVYVAPEGAQAASAGTFIGAAAHILALAPATNIGAASVVTIDGEDLPETLSLKATEDAAAFMRSIAEARGRNISALEATVLSAKAYSASEAVDLNVADLIAEDYSSLLVQLDRYEIDLGDRTVMLNLSSFETLIVGKTFLERLLELVSDPNIAFLLVSLGGTGIIVELWNFGLWIPGTLGVLFLILGWAGIGLLPFSWAGVALMALAFFLLYLESTAPGIGYFGTAGVVSLVLGGLLLVGFFGDPSIPGDAPSVSKWLLASVGVFLGIFMGWIVYEARKTKQVNLYKSP
;
A
#
# COMPACT_ATOMS: atom_id res chain seq x y z
N MET A 1 8.35 -42.16 -44.19
CA MET A 1 9.14 -41.92 -42.97
C MET A 1 9.19 -40.42 -42.75
N ILE A 2 8.37 -39.93 -41.82
CA ILE A 2 8.30 -38.51 -41.45
C ILE A 2 9.43 -38.27 -40.46
N ASN A 3 10.35 -37.38 -40.83
CA ASN A 3 11.50 -37.03 -39.99
C ASN A 3 11.05 -36.23 -38.76
N PRO A 4 11.18 -36.69 -37.50
CA PRO A 4 10.63 -36.03 -36.32
C PRO A 4 11.44 -34.83 -35.82
N PHE A 5 12.49 -34.43 -36.53
CA PHE A 5 13.29 -33.25 -36.20
C PHE A 5 13.07 -32.12 -37.21
N GLU A 6 11.85 -31.64 -37.30
CA GLU A 6 11.62 -30.32 -37.91
C GLU A 6 12.39 -29.28 -37.09
N LYS A 7 13.37 -28.63 -37.69
CA LYS A 7 14.26 -27.67 -37.04
C LYS A 7 13.42 -26.56 -36.41
N ILE A 8 13.28 -26.61 -35.10
CA ILE A 8 12.72 -25.47 -34.31
C ILE A 8 13.51 -24.24 -34.76
N SER A 9 12.81 -23.26 -35.30
CA SER A 9 13.46 -22.03 -35.77
C SER A 9 14.13 -21.31 -34.60
N PRO A 10 15.26 -20.62 -34.82
CA PRO A 10 15.90 -19.82 -33.77
C PRO A 10 14.92 -18.87 -33.06
N ARG A 11 13.86 -18.47 -33.74
CA ARG A 11 12.78 -17.60 -33.24
C ARG A 11 11.89 -18.33 -32.24
N GLN A 12 11.54 -19.60 -32.45
CA GLN A 12 10.76 -20.43 -31.55
C GLN A 12 11.55 -20.81 -30.29
N ILE A 13 12.84 -21.10 -30.41
CA ILE A 13 13.74 -21.38 -29.29
C ILE A 13 13.78 -20.12 -28.36
N ARG A 14 13.89 -18.97 -28.99
CA ARG A 14 13.92 -17.70 -28.26
C ARG A 14 12.62 -17.44 -27.51
N ILE A 15 11.45 -17.63 -28.09
CA ILE A 15 10.13 -17.46 -27.42
C ILE A 15 10.01 -18.40 -26.21
N VAL A 16 10.42 -19.66 -26.37
CA VAL A 16 10.40 -20.65 -25.27
C VAL A 16 11.31 -20.23 -24.12
N ILE A 17 12.53 -19.75 -24.43
CA ILE A 17 13.47 -19.29 -23.41
C ILE A 17 12.92 -18.07 -22.65
N SER A 18 12.30 -17.08 -23.35
CA SER A 18 11.71 -15.92 -22.68
C SER A 18 10.54 -16.29 -21.79
N ILE A 19 9.64 -17.16 -22.25
CA ILE A 19 8.53 -17.66 -21.42
C ILE A 19 9.09 -18.43 -20.22
N SER A 20 10.13 -19.24 -20.41
CA SER A 20 10.77 -20.00 -19.34
C SER A 20 11.45 -19.10 -18.31
N VAL A 21 12.11 -18.03 -18.73
CA VAL A 21 12.74 -17.05 -17.82
C VAL A 21 11.68 -16.28 -17.04
N VAL A 22 10.57 -15.90 -17.67
CA VAL A 22 9.45 -15.23 -16.99
C VAL A 22 8.78 -16.18 -16.00
N LEU A 23 8.55 -17.44 -16.38
CA LEU A 23 7.96 -18.46 -15.49
C LEU A 23 8.92 -18.85 -14.36
N LEU A 24 10.23 -18.90 -14.60
CA LEU A 24 11.23 -19.17 -13.57
C LEU A 24 11.33 -18.00 -12.58
N GLY A 25 11.29 -16.74 -13.08
CA GLY A 25 11.21 -15.55 -12.26
C GLY A 25 9.95 -15.54 -11.38
N PHE A 26 8.81 -15.94 -11.93
CA PHE A 26 7.55 -16.05 -11.20
C PHE A 26 7.56 -17.18 -10.16
N SER A 27 8.21 -18.33 -10.49
CA SER A 27 8.31 -19.45 -9.55
C SER A 27 9.26 -19.17 -8.38
N LEU A 28 10.29 -18.35 -8.57
CA LEU A 28 11.18 -17.86 -7.51
C LEU A 28 10.50 -16.86 -6.58
N LEU A 29 9.47 -16.14 -7.05
CA LEU A 29 8.65 -15.23 -6.25
C LEU A 29 7.60 -15.97 -5.38
N ILE A 30 7.28 -17.23 -5.73
CA ILE A 30 6.24 -18.04 -5.06
C ILE A 30 6.87 -19.03 -4.04
N LEU A 31 8.19 -19.21 -4.05
CA LEU A 31 8.82 -20.03 -3.03
C LEU A 31 8.66 -19.32 -1.66
N PRO A 32 7.90 -19.91 -0.72
CA PRO A 32 7.91 -19.41 0.63
C PRO A 32 9.36 -19.54 1.13
N ALA A 33 9.94 -18.42 1.53
CA ALA A 33 11.17 -18.43 2.30
C ALA A 33 10.84 -18.95 3.71
N SER A 34 10.48 -20.23 3.79
CA SER A 34 10.43 -20.94 5.06
C SER A 34 11.88 -21.08 5.54
N GLN A 35 12.30 -20.15 6.37
CA GLN A 35 13.44 -20.44 7.22
C GLN A 35 13.03 -21.61 8.11
N PRO A 36 13.85 -22.68 8.19
CA PRO A 36 13.60 -23.69 9.19
C PRO A 36 13.79 -23.02 10.56
N VAL A 37 12.70 -22.79 11.26
CA VAL A 37 12.74 -22.54 12.70
C VAL A 37 13.33 -23.82 13.29
N SER A 38 14.52 -23.70 13.85
CA SER A 38 15.11 -24.79 14.62
C SER A 38 14.17 -25.10 15.77
N ALA A 39 13.60 -26.29 15.76
CA ALA A 39 12.78 -26.83 16.84
C ALA A 39 13.67 -27.28 18.01
N ASP A 40 14.44 -26.35 18.57
CA ASP A 40 15.21 -26.54 19.78
C ASP A 40 15.21 -25.23 20.58
N ASP A 41 14.49 -25.26 21.60
CA ASP A 41 14.22 -24.46 22.78
C ASP A 41 12.75 -23.98 22.81
N MET A 42 11.90 -24.84 23.34
CA MET A 42 10.70 -24.37 24.03
C MET A 42 11.19 -23.69 25.32
N SER A 43 11.60 -22.42 25.18
CA SER A 43 11.79 -21.55 26.32
C SER A 43 10.43 -21.44 27.02
N SER A 44 10.37 -21.78 28.29
CA SER A 44 9.17 -21.66 29.13
C SER A 44 8.86 -20.20 29.50
N GLN A 45 9.39 -19.25 28.74
CA GLN A 45 9.17 -17.83 28.98
C GLN A 45 7.99 -17.34 28.15
N PRO A 46 7.15 -16.49 28.71
CA PRO A 46 6.07 -15.88 27.98
C PRO A 46 6.63 -15.05 26.81
N GLU A 47 6.01 -15.20 25.64
CA GLU A 47 6.40 -14.44 24.44
C GLU A 47 5.52 -13.21 24.26
N VAL A 48 6.17 -12.09 23.96
CA VAL A 48 5.51 -10.84 23.53
C VAL A 48 5.79 -10.66 22.05
N VAL A 49 4.74 -10.67 21.23
CA VAL A 49 4.86 -10.40 19.79
C VAL A 49 4.80 -8.91 19.54
N LEU A 50 5.85 -8.36 18.93
CA LEU A 50 5.94 -6.97 18.55
C LEU A 50 5.73 -6.81 17.04
N ILE A 51 4.75 -5.98 16.67
CA ILE A 51 4.44 -5.59 15.30
C ILE A 51 4.68 -4.08 15.18
N GLU A 52 5.51 -3.67 14.24
CA GLU A 52 5.80 -2.25 14.03
C GLU A 52 5.12 -1.76 12.75
N LEU A 53 4.23 -0.78 12.88
CA LEU A 53 3.50 -0.18 11.77
C LEU A 53 3.71 1.33 11.72
N ASP A 54 4.43 1.75 10.70
CA ASP A 54 4.68 3.14 10.35
C ASP A 54 4.11 3.42 8.96
N GLY A 55 3.37 4.55 8.82
CA GLY A 55 2.80 5.00 7.57
C GLY A 55 1.29 4.73 7.41
N ALA A 56 0.80 4.85 6.18
CA ALA A 56 -0.63 4.78 5.89
C ALA A 56 -1.22 3.36 6.07
N ILE A 57 -2.45 3.31 6.59
CA ILE A 57 -3.21 2.07 6.69
C ILE A 57 -3.71 1.67 5.30
N SER A 58 -3.21 0.54 4.83
CA SER A 58 -3.48 -0.03 3.50
C SER A 58 -3.92 -1.49 3.62
N ARG A 59 -4.36 -2.08 2.51
CA ARG A 59 -4.61 -3.53 2.46
C ARG A 59 -3.37 -4.38 2.75
N VAL A 60 -2.18 -3.83 2.46
CA VAL A 60 -0.90 -4.52 2.78
C VAL A 60 -0.64 -4.49 4.27
N SER A 61 -0.85 -3.33 4.93
CA SER A 61 -0.69 -3.22 6.39
C SER A 61 -1.72 -4.07 7.16
N ALA A 62 -2.97 -4.16 6.68
CA ALA A 62 -3.97 -5.05 7.28
C ALA A 62 -3.52 -6.53 7.22
N ARG A 63 -3.06 -7.01 6.07
CA ARG A 63 -2.50 -8.39 5.94
C ARG A 63 -1.25 -8.61 6.77
N PHE A 64 -0.40 -7.60 6.91
CA PHE A 64 0.78 -7.68 7.76
C PHE A 64 0.40 -7.85 9.23
N ILE A 65 -0.58 -7.08 9.73
CA ILE A 65 -1.11 -7.23 11.10
C ILE A 65 -1.78 -8.60 11.27
N GLU A 66 -2.64 -9.05 10.35
CA GLU A 66 -3.27 -10.37 10.35
C GLU A 66 -2.22 -11.50 10.48
N ARG A 67 -1.14 -11.42 9.68
CA ARG A 67 -0.02 -12.36 9.79
C ARG A 67 0.69 -12.27 11.15
N GLY A 68 0.89 -11.06 11.68
CA GLY A 68 1.44 -10.87 13.03
C GLY A 68 0.60 -11.55 14.11
N MET A 69 -0.73 -11.40 14.02
CA MET A 69 -1.68 -12.06 14.91
C MET A 69 -1.67 -13.58 14.74
N ALA A 70 -1.53 -14.09 13.50
CA ALA A 70 -1.38 -15.51 13.25
C ALA A 70 -0.10 -16.09 13.88
N VAL A 71 1.04 -15.36 13.77
CA VAL A 71 2.30 -15.73 14.45
C VAL A 71 2.11 -15.73 15.96
N ALA A 72 1.43 -14.74 16.53
CA ALA A 72 1.16 -14.70 17.96
C ALA A 72 0.33 -15.90 18.45
N ARG A 73 -0.66 -16.34 17.67
CA ARG A 73 -1.44 -17.56 17.97
C ARG A 73 -0.58 -18.83 17.87
N GLU A 74 0.27 -18.94 16.84
CA GLU A 74 1.16 -20.09 16.63
C GLU A 74 2.15 -20.26 17.80
N HIS A 75 2.65 -19.15 18.32
CA HIS A 75 3.60 -19.10 19.42
C HIS A 75 2.94 -19.09 20.80
N ASN A 76 1.61 -19.07 20.89
CA ASN A 76 0.86 -18.91 22.14
C ASN A 76 1.32 -17.65 22.92
N ALA A 77 1.52 -16.56 22.21
CA ALA A 77 2.00 -15.31 22.79
C ALA A 77 1.09 -14.82 23.93
N GLU A 78 1.68 -14.33 25.01
CA GLU A 78 0.95 -13.76 26.14
C GLU A 78 0.40 -12.35 25.83
N LEU A 79 1.07 -11.65 24.91
CA LEU A 79 0.73 -10.28 24.53
C LEU A 79 1.15 -9.99 23.09
N VAL A 80 0.31 -9.26 22.37
CA VAL A 80 0.70 -8.59 21.12
C VAL A 80 0.81 -7.09 21.38
N VAL A 81 1.94 -6.50 21.00
CA VAL A 81 2.14 -5.05 21.00
C VAL A 81 2.23 -4.58 19.56
N LEU A 82 1.31 -3.72 19.14
CA LEU A 82 1.38 -2.99 17.89
C LEU A 82 1.90 -1.59 18.17
N THR A 83 3.15 -1.28 17.78
CA THR A 83 3.60 0.11 17.72
C THR A 83 3.02 0.78 16.49
N LEU A 84 2.45 1.97 16.67
CA LEU A 84 1.67 2.64 15.63
C LEU A 84 2.08 4.10 15.47
N ASP A 85 2.47 4.46 14.23
CA ASP A 85 2.57 5.85 13.76
C ASP A 85 1.89 5.96 12.40
N THR A 86 0.70 6.58 12.35
CA THR A 86 -0.06 6.65 11.12
C THR A 86 -0.82 7.97 10.97
N PRO A 87 -0.78 8.59 9.78
CA PRO A 87 -1.65 9.71 9.44
C PRO A 87 -3.09 9.26 9.12
N GLY A 88 -3.34 7.94 9.00
CA GLY A 88 -4.63 7.39 8.60
C GLY A 88 -4.52 6.41 7.44
N GLY A 89 -5.62 6.16 6.73
CA GLY A 89 -5.63 5.29 5.56
C GLY A 89 -7.02 4.79 5.16
N LEU A 90 -7.06 3.63 4.51
CA LEU A 90 -8.28 3.05 3.95
C LEU A 90 -9.23 2.55 5.05
N LEU A 91 -10.49 2.98 4.99
CA LEU A 91 -11.51 2.57 5.96
C LEU A 91 -11.76 1.05 5.94
N ASP A 92 -11.77 0.44 4.75
CA ASP A 92 -11.97 -1.02 4.62
C ASP A 92 -10.85 -1.78 5.35
N ALA A 93 -9.59 -1.42 5.10
CA ALA A 93 -8.44 -2.01 5.79
C ALA A 93 -8.49 -1.75 7.32
N THR A 94 -8.98 -0.58 7.73
CA THR A 94 -9.19 -0.26 9.14
C THR A 94 -10.23 -1.16 9.78
N ARG A 95 -11.34 -1.43 9.09
CA ARG A 95 -12.39 -2.36 9.56
C ARG A 95 -11.86 -3.78 9.73
N ASP A 96 -11.07 -4.27 8.78
CA ASP A 96 -10.44 -5.61 8.86
C ASP A 96 -9.54 -5.71 10.10
N ILE A 97 -8.71 -4.70 10.39
CA ILE A 97 -7.84 -4.66 11.58
C ILE A 97 -8.66 -4.58 12.87
N VAL A 98 -9.67 -3.72 12.92
CA VAL A 98 -10.54 -3.58 14.08
C VAL A 98 -11.30 -4.88 14.38
N GLU A 99 -11.82 -5.56 13.35
CA GLU A 99 -12.48 -6.86 13.50
C GLU A 99 -11.52 -7.91 14.08
N GLU A 100 -10.30 -8.00 13.55
CA GLU A 100 -9.24 -8.89 14.08
C GLU A 100 -8.95 -8.61 15.57
N PHE A 101 -8.92 -7.33 15.97
CA PHE A 101 -8.65 -6.95 17.37
C PHE A 101 -9.83 -7.23 18.29
N LEU A 102 -11.06 -6.98 17.85
CA LEU A 102 -12.27 -7.22 18.63
C LEU A 102 -12.50 -8.72 18.87
N LEU A 103 -12.12 -9.56 17.91
CA LEU A 103 -12.26 -11.03 17.97
C LEU A 103 -11.05 -11.75 18.59
N SER A 104 -10.01 -11.01 18.96
CA SER A 104 -8.77 -11.62 19.47
C SER A 104 -8.96 -12.24 20.83
N ASP A 105 -8.47 -13.46 20.97
CA ASP A 105 -8.33 -14.22 22.21
C ASP A 105 -6.97 -14.00 22.91
N ILE A 106 -6.09 -13.21 22.29
CA ILE A 106 -4.79 -12.78 22.85
C ILE A 106 -4.90 -11.30 23.22
N PRO A 107 -4.38 -10.87 24.38
CA PRO A 107 -4.28 -9.46 24.73
C PRO A 107 -3.56 -8.63 23.66
N ILE A 108 -4.11 -7.49 23.28
CA ILE A 108 -3.53 -6.57 22.30
C ILE A 108 -3.33 -5.21 22.93
N VAL A 109 -2.11 -4.71 22.82
CA VAL A 109 -1.74 -3.33 23.15
C VAL A 109 -1.45 -2.59 21.86
N VAL A 110 -2.11 -1.46 21.63
CA VAL A 110 -1.66 -0.49 20.62
C VAL A 110 -0.87 0.58 21.36
N TYR A 111 0.38 0.77 20.92
CA TYR A 111 1.28 1.76 21.47
C TYR A 111 1.61 2.81 20.43
N VAL A 112 1.05 3.99 20.59
CA VAL A 112 1.33 5.14 19.70
C VAL A 112 2.72 5.67 20.03
N ALA A 113 3.68 5.35 19.19
CA ALA A 113 5.10 5.61 19.40
C ALA A 113 5.86 5.65 18.05
N PRO A 114 7.04 6.28 18.00
CA PRO A 114 7.80 6.92 19.09
C PRO A 114 7.22 8.27 19.50
N GLU A 115 7.94 9.00 20.36
CA GLU A 115 7.62 10.40 20.70
C GLU A 115 7.44 11.24 19.42
N GLY A 116 6.32 11.97 19.32
CA GLY A 116 5.90 12.71 18.12
C GLY A 116 5.07 11.92 17.12
N ALA A 117 4.88 10.61 17.32
CA ALA A 117 3.99 9.78 16.52
C ALA A 117 2.53 10.16 16.67
N GLN A 118 1.70 9.70 15.75
CA GLN A 118 0.28 9.96 15.73
C GLN A 118 -0.55 8.71 15.43
N ALA A 119 -1.73 8.64 16.05
CA ALA A 119 -2.78 7.69 15.66
C ALA A 119 -3.96 8.48 15.05
N ALA A 120 -3.72 9.08 13.88
CA ALA A 120 -4.72 9.91 13.22
C ALA A 120 -5.68 9.08 12.36
N SER A 121 -6.91 9.55 12.15
CA SER A 121 -7.91 8.96 11.26
C SER A 121 -8.10 7.45 11.53
N ALA A 122 -7.71 6.56 10.60
CA ALA A 122 -7.72 5.09 10.75
C ALA A 122 -7.04 4.63 12.05
N GLY A 123 -5.94 5.29 12.44
CA GLY A 123 -5.21 4.97 13.67
C GLY A 123 -6.05 5.15 14.93
N THR A 124 -6.98 6.09 14.93
CA THR A 124 -7.91 6.29 16.05
C THR A 124 -8.83 5.08 16.25
N PHE A 125 -9.38 4.52 15.19
CA PHE A 125 -10.23 3.32 15.25
C PHE A 125 -9.42 2.10 15.71
N ILE A 126 -8.21 1.93 15.17
CA ILE A 126 -7.31 0.81 15.53
C ILE A 126 -6.91 0.91 17.00
N GLY A 127 -6.50 2.11 17.46
CA GLY A 127 -6.17 2.34 18.85
C GLY A 127 -7.35 2.09 19.78
N ALA A 128 -8.53 2.61 19.43
CA ALA A 128 -9.74 2.42 20.22
C ALA A 128 -10.17 0.95 20.33
N ALA A 129 -9.87 0.12 19.32
CA ALA A 129 -10.22 -1.30 19.30
C ALA A 129 -9.28 -2.19 20.13
N ALA A 130 -8.10 -1.70 20.51
CA ALA A 130 -7.15 -2.43 21.34
C ALA A 130 -7.71 -2.70 22.74
N HIS A 131 -7.24 -3.75 23.38
CA HIS A 131 -7.52 -4.02 24.79
C HIS A 131 -6.89 -2.94 25.67
N ILE A 132 -5.66 -2.55 25.36
CA ILE A 132 -4.97 -1.42 25.99
C ILE A 132 -4.46 -0.49 24.90
N LEU A 133 -4.73 0.80 25.07
CA LEU A 133 -4.18 1.87 24.24
C LEU A 133 -3.19 2.69 25.06
N ALA A 134 -1.92 2.58 24.71
CA ALA A 134 -0.85 3.35 25.32
C ALA A 134 -0.33 4.43 24.36
N LEU A 135 0.11 5.55 24.89
CA LEU A 135 0.70 6.63 24.11
C LEU A 135 2.07 6.98 24.64
N ALA A 136 3.02 7.29 23.75
CA ALA A 136 4.27 7.93 24.15
C ALA A 136 4.03 9.43 24.44
N PRO A 137 4.93 10.09 25.20
CA PRO A 137 4.87 11.53 25.35
C PRO A 137 4.90 12.27 24.01
N ALA A 138 4.23 13.43 23.94
CA ALA A 138 4.14 14.28 22.74
C ALA A 138 3.49 13.59 21.50
N THR A 139 2.73 12.51 21.70
CA THR A 139 1.92 11.87 20.68
C THR A 139 0.48 12.38 20.73
N ASN A 140 -0.30 12.08 19.69
CA ASN A 140 -1.70 12.44 19.61
C ASN A 140 -2.55 11.33 18.99
N ILE A 141 -3.85 11.37 19.28
CA ILE A 141 -4.85 10.48 18.72
C ILE A 141 -6.10 11.28 18.37
N GLY A 142 -6.73 11.00 17.23
CA GLY A 142 -7.97 11.69 16.84
C GLY A 142 -7.99 12.14 15.40
N ALA A 143 -8.87 13.15 15.16
CA ALA A 143 -9.19 13.63 13.82
C ALA A 143 -9.56 12.49 12.86
N ALA A 144 -10.61 11.73 13.23
CA ALA A 144 -11.05 10.53 12.52
C ALA A 144 -12.28 10.78 11.62
N SER A 145 -12.50 12.02 11.17
CA SER A 145 -13.57 12.35 10.23
C SER A 145 -13.38 11.62 8.90
N VAL A 146 -14.49 11.17 8.32
CA VAL A 146 -14.47 10.49 7.01
C VAL A 146 -14.25 11.53 5.93
N VAL A 147 -13.20 11.33 5.16
CA VAL A 147 -12.87 12.13 3.97
C VAL A 147 -12.83 11.23 2.75
N THR A 148 -13.24 11.74 1.59
CA THR A 148 -13.15 11.00 0.33
C THR A 148 -11.75 11.04 -0.22
N ILE A 149 -11.32 9.92 -0.79
CA ILE A 149 -10.01 9.80 -1.43
C ILE A 149 -9.91 10.70 -2.66
N ASP A 150 -11.03 11.00 -3.31
CA ASP A 150 -11.09 11.79 -4.56
C ASP A 150 -11.11 13.30 -4.30
N GLY A 151 -11.16 13.76 -3.03
CA GLY A 151 -11.20 15.17 -2.68
C GLY A 151 -12.40 15.94 -3.25
N GLU A 152 -13.38 15.25 -3.84
CA GLU A 152 -14.65 15.85 -4.19
C GLU A 152 -15.55 15.85 -2.96
N ASP A 153 -16.23 16.95 -2.72
CA ASP A 153 -17.32 16.99 -1.74
C ASP A 153 -18.33 15.92 -2.18
N LEU A 154 -18.45 14.86 -1.37
CA LEU A 154 -19.59 13.96 -1.51
C LEU A 154 -20.86 14.79 -1.52
N PRO A 155 -21.85 14.44 -2.34
CA PRO A 155 -23.19 14.99 -2.17
C PRO A 155 -23.51 14.98 -0.66
N GLU A 156 -23.96 16.10 -0.12
CA GLU A 156 -24.19 16.31 1.32
C GLU A 156 -24.81 15.09 2.02
N THR A 157 -25.76 14.44 1.35
CA THR A 157 -26.43 13.24 1.84
C THR A 157 -25.49 12.02 1.95
N LEU A 158 -24.51 11.85 1.06
CA LEU A 158 -23.55 10.73 1.11
C LEU A 158 -22.48 11.00 2.18
N SER A 159 -22.01 12.23 2.28
CA SER A 159 -21.07 12.67 3.32
C SER A 159 -21.66 12.44 4.71
N LEU A 160 -22.90 12.89 4.92
CA LEU A 160 -23.61 12.67 6.18
C LEU A 160 -23.77 11.17 6.50
N LYS A 161 -24.15 10.34 5.52
CA LYS A 161 -24.28 8.89 5.76
C LYS A 161 -22.96 8.22 6.11
N ALA A 162 -21.87 8.56 5.40
CA ALA A 162 -20.55 8.00 5.66
C ALA A 162 -20.03 8.42 7.05
N THR A 163 -20.25 9.68 7.42
CA THR A 163 -19.87 10.21 8.74
C THR A 163 -20.65 9.56 9.87
N GLU A 164 -21.98 9.40 9.70
CA GLU A 164 -22.82 8.73 10.70
C GLU A 164 -22.50 7.23 10.83
N ASP A 165 -22.19 6.54 9.72
CA ASP A 165 -21.76 5.13 9.75
C ASP A 165 -20.43 4.98 10.50
N ALA A 166 -19.46 5.85 10.22
CA ALA A 166 -18.17 5.87 10.92
C ALA A 166 -18.32 6.22 12.41
N ALA A 167 -19.20 7.18 12.74
CA ALA A 167 -19.49 7.54 14.13
C ALA A 167 -20.17 6.37 14.87
N ALA A 168 -21.13 5.68 14.23
CA ALA A 168 -21.75 4.50 14.80
C ALA A 168 -20.72 3.37 15.03
N PHE A 169 -19.82 3.16 14.07
CA PHE A 169 -18.72 2.19 14.19
C PHE A 169 -17.80 2.54 15.37
N MET A 170 -17.40 3.82 15.50
CA MET A 170 -16.58 4.28 16.63
C MET A 170 -17.29 4.08 17.97
N ARG A 171 -18.60 4.40 18.08
CA ARG A 171 -19.39 4.14 19.29
C ARG A 171 -19.36 2.67 19.67
N SER A 172 -19.60 1.77 18.71
CA SER A 172 -19.58 0.33 18.95
C SER A 172 -18.23 -0.18 19.46
N ILE A 173 -17.12 0.34 18.92
CA ILE A 173 -15.76 0.03 19.39
C ILE A 173 -15.57 0.53 20.83
N ALA A 174 -15.95 1.80 21.08
CA ALA A 174 -15.82 2.41 22.39
C ALA A 174 -16.64 1.66 23.47
N GLU A 175 -17.86 1.24 23.14
CA GLU A 175 -18.71 0.41 24.01
C GLU A 175 -18.04 -0.94 24.30
N ALA A 176 -17.53 -1.61 23.27
CA ALA A 176 -16.90 -2.92 23.41
C ALA A 176 -15.64 -2.90 24.30
N ARG A 177 -14.93 -1.76 24.33
CA ARG A 177 -13.69 -1.58 25.12
C ARG A 177 -13.85 -0.74 26.38
N GLY A 178 -15.08 -0.34 26.72
CA GLY A 178 -15.34 0.47 27.92
C GLY A 178 -14.71 1.88 27.89
N ARG A 179 -14.46 2.42 26.68
CA ARG A 179 -13.85 3.73 26.48
C ARG A 179 -14.88 4.85 26.47
N ASN A 180 -14.43 6.08 26.52
CA ASN A 180 -15.29 7.26 26.50
C ASN A 180 -15.93 7.44 25.11
N ILE A 181 -17.18 7.02 24.99
CA ILE A 181 -17.98 7.05 23.76
C ILE A 181 -18.04 8.47 23.19
N SER A 182 -18.38 9.46 24.02
CA SER A 182 -18.56 10.83 23.55
C SER A 182 -17.27 11.47 23.07
N ALA A 183 -16.14 11.18 23.71
CA ALA A 183 -14.85 11.70 23.28
C ALA A 183 -14.40 11.06 21.96
N LEU A 184 -14.56 9.74 21.83
CA LEU A 184 -14.22 9.01 20.59
C LEU A 184 -15.15 9.38 19.44
N GLU A 185 -16.46 9.50 19.67
CA GLU A 185 -17.40 9.96 18.65
C GLU A 185 -17.08 11.38 18.15
N ALA A 186 -16.63 12.28 19.05
CA ALA A 186 -16.21 13.62 18.67
C ALA A 186 -14.99 13.63 17.73
N THR A 187 -14.14 12.59 17.75
CA THR A 187 -13.04 12.48 16.78
C THR A 187 -13.55 12.30 15.36
N VAL A 188 -14.71 11.66 15.17
CA VAL A 188 -15.35 11.45 13.87
C VAL A 188 -16.20 12.65 13.48
N LEU A 189 -17.14 13.06 14.33
CA LEU A 189 -18.15 14.10 14.01
C LEU A 189 -17.57 15.50 13.94
N SER A 190 -16.52 15.80 14.73
CA SER A 190 -15.95 17.14 14.90
C SER A 190 -14.45 17.18 14.59
N ALA A 191 -13.87 16.11 14.01
CA ALA A 191 -12.45 15.98 13.76
C ALA A 191 -11.59 16.31 15.01
N LYS A 192 -12.06 16.01 16.22
CA LYS A 192 -11.36 16.29 17.46
C LYS A 192 -10.11 15.41 17.56
N ALA A 193 -9.00 16.00 17.99
CA ALA A 193 -7.78 15.28 18.35
C ALA A 193 -7.41 15.57 19.79
N TYR A 194 -6.74 14.62 20.42
CA TYR A 194 -6.32 14.67 21.81
C TYR A 194 -4.82 14.40 21.93
N SER A 195 -4.13 15.18 22.74
CA SER A 195 -2.77 14.86 23.18
C SER A 195 -2.76 13.60 24.05
N ALA A 196 -1.60 13.01 24.27
CA ALA A 196 -1.46 11.80 25.12
C ALA A 196 -2.09 11.99 26.51
N SER A 197 -1.86 13.13 27.16
CA SER A 197 -2.43 13.42 28.48
C SER A 197 -3.95 13.59 28.44
N GLU A 198 -4.47 14.35 27.48
CA GLU A 198 -5.92 14.53 27.33
C GLU A 198 -6.64 13.21 27.03
N ALA A 199 -6.00 12.32 26.22
CA ALA A 199 -6.56 11.02 25.88
C ALA A 199 -6.70 10.11 27.12
N VAL A 200 -5.71 10.12 28.01
CA VAL A 200 -5.78 9.36 29.28
C VAL A 200 -6.79 9.99 30.23
N ASP A 201 -6.76 11.32 30.43
CA ASP A 201 -7.69 12.02 31.31
C ASP A 201 -9.16 11.82 30.90
N LEU A 202 -9.41 11.67 29.59
CA LEU A 202 -10.74 11.47 29.03
C LEU A 202 -11.16 9.99 28.93
N ASN A 203 -10.33 9.03 29.36
CA ASN A 203 -10.57 7.59 29.16
C ASN A 203 -10.72 7.21 27.67
N VAL A 204 -9.97 7.86 26.78
CA VAL A 204 -9.77 7.48 25.40
C VAL A 204 -8.59 6.49 25.32
N ALA A 205 -7.54 6.74 26.10
CA ALA A 205 -6.39 5.87 26.26
C ALA A 205 -6.22 5.42 27.71
N ASP A 206 -5.43 4.38 27.93
CA ASP A 206 -5.29 3.75 29.24
C ASP A 206 -4.08 4.26 30.03
N LEU A 207 -2.94 4.51 29.34
CA LEU A 207 -1.71 4.91 29.99
C LEU A 207 -0.75 5.65 29.05
N ILE A 208 0.25 6.31 29.68
CA ILE A 208 1.38 6.91 28.97
C ILE A 208 2.64 6.12 29.34
N ALA A 209 3.44 5.76 28.32
CA ALA A 209 4.73 5.11 28.51
C ALA A 209 5.81 5.83 27.70
N GLU A 210 6.98 6.07 28.30
CA GLU A 210 8.07 6.81 27.63
C GLU A 210 8.71 6.01 26.49
N ASP A 211 8.82 4.70 26.69
CA ASP A 211 9.39 3.76 25.71
C ASP A 211 8.77 2.37 25.85
N TYR A 212 9.15 1.46 24.93
CA TYR A 212 8.68 0.08 24.92
C TYR A 212 8.98 -0.66 26.23
N SER A 213 10.15 -0.42 26.83
CA SER A 213 10.54 -1.08 28.08
C SER A 213 9.68 -0.61 29.25
N SER A 214 9.45 0.69 29.35
CA SER A 214 8.56 1.28 30.39
C SER A 214 7.12 0.86 30.21
N LEU A 215 6.67 0.67 28.96
CA LEU A 215 5.35 0.09 28.66
C LEU A 215 5.21 -1.31 29.28
N LEU A 216 6.14 -2.21 28.99
CA LEU A 216 6.08 -3.59 29.49
C LEU A 216 6.18 -3.68 31.00
N VAL A 217 6.97 -2.79 31.64
CA VAL A 217 7.04 -2.71 33.10
C VAL A 217 5.69 -2.27 33.71
N GLN A 218 5.00 -1.32 33.08
CA GLN A 218 3.66 -0.86 33.54
C GLN A 218 2.59 -1.94 33.31
N LEU A 219 2.77 -2.79 32.30
CA LEU A 219 1.84 -3.86 31.97
C LEU A 219 2.08 -5.15 32.77
N ASP A 220 3.21 -5.29 33.48
CA ASP A 220 3.43 -6.47 34.33
C ASP A 220 2.37 -6.54 35.42
N ARG A 221 1.69 -7.68 35.50
CA ARG A 221 0.53 -7.94 36.40
C ARG A 221 -0.72 -7.09 36.08
N TYR A 222 -0.81 -6.51 34.89
CA TYR A 222 -2.01 -5.82 34.46
C TYR A 222 -3.12 -6.85 34.15
N GLU A 223 -4.32 -6.60 34.63
CA GLU A 223 -5.49 -7.44 34.35
C GLU A 223 -6.20 -6.94 33.08
N ILE A 224 -6.38 -7.81 32.11
CA ILE A 224 -7.05 -7.52 30.83
C ILE A 224 -8.30 -8.38 30.73
N ASP A 225 -9.43 -7.72 30.49
CA ASP A 225 -10.70 -8.39 30.18
C ASP A 225 -10.76 -8.69 28.67
N LEU A 226 -10.82 -9.99 28.30
CA LEU A 226 -11.01 -10.47 26.94
C LEU A 226 -12.48 -10.71 26.59
N GLY A 227 -13.40 -10.36 27.51
CA GLY A 227 -14.84 -10.55 27.36
C GLY A 227 -15.35 -11.88 27.87
N ASP A 228 -14.70 -12.99 27.57
CA ASP A 228 -15.02 -14.33 28.07
C ASP A 228 -14.21 -14.70 29.33
N ARG A 229 -13.06 -14.07 29.51
CA ARG A 229 -12.13 -14.32 30.61
C ARG A 229 -11.28 -13.09 30.92
N THR A 230 -10.83 -12.97 32.16
CA THR A 230 -9.80 -12.00 32.55
C THR A 230 -8.44 -12.69 32.58
N VAL A 231 -7.44 -12.08 31.99
CA VAL A 231 -6.05 -12.54 31.92
C VAL A 231 -5.17 -11.55 32.68
N MET A 232 -4.32 -12.06 33.57
CA MET A 232 -3.28 -11.27 34.23
C MET A 232 -1.97 -11.49 33.48
N LEU A 233 -1.39 -10.43 32.93
CA LEU A 233 -0.11 -10.49 32.23
C LEU A 233 1.03 -10.81 33.21
N ASN A 234 1.95 -11.69 32.81
CA ASN A 234 3.16 -12.01 33.56
C ASN A 234 4.38 -11.69 32.68
N LEU A 235 4.83 -10.44 32.73
CA LEU A 235 5.92 -9.92 31.94
C LEU A 235 7.23 -9.73 32.74
N SER A 236 7.36 -10.42 33.90
CA SER A 236 8.57 -10.36 34.73
C SER A 236 9.82 -10.96 34.06
N SER A 237 9.62 -11.94 33.16
CA SER A 237 10.64 -12.43 32.22
C SER A 237 9.92 -12.82 30.94
N PHE A 238 10.27 -12.19 29.83
CA PHE A 238 9.63 -12.41 28.53
C PHE A 238 10.68 -12.40 27.42
N GLU A 239 10.33 -13.01 26.30
CA GLU A 239 11.06 -12.88 25.04
C GLU A 239 10.23 -12.07 24.04
N THR A 240 10.85 -11.12 23.35
CA THR A 240 10.16 -10.34 22.32
C THR A 240 10.42 -10.93 20.96
N LEU A 241 9.37 -11.40 20.30
CA LEU A 241 9.38 -11.85 18.92
C LEU A 241 8.96 -10.70 18.00
N ILE A 242 9.91 -10.12 17.26
CA ILE A 242 9.62 -9.03 16.34
C ILE A 242 9.15 -9.60 15.00
N VAL A 243 7.92 -9.26 14.61
CA VAL A 243 7.37 -9.65 13.31
C VAL A 243 7.67 -8.56 12.29
N GLY A 244 8.69 -8.80 11.46
CA GLY A 244 9.05 -7.91 10.37
C GLY A 244 8.24 -8.16 9.09
N LYS A 245 8.13 -7.15 8.22
CA LYS A 245 7.52 -7.30 6.88
C LYS A 245 8.36 -8.26 6.02
N THR A 246 7.71 -9.21 5.37
CA THR A 246 8.33 -10.11 4.39
C THR A 246 8.78 -9.34 3.14
N PHE A 247 9.64 -9.96 2.32
CA PHE A 247 10.04 -9.37 1.04
C PHE A 247 8.84 -9.04 0.14
N LEU A 248 7.85 -9.94 0.10
CA LEU A 248 6.64 -9.72 -0.71
C LEU A 248 5.80 -8.55 -0.17
N GLU A 249 5.62 -8.43 1.14
CA GLU A 249 4.89 -7.31 1.76
C GLU A 249 5.59 -5.97 1.47
N ARG A 250 6.93 -5.93 1.58
CA ARG A 250 7.72 -4.72 1.23
C ARG A 250 7.60 -4.38 -0.26
N LEU A 251 7.62 -5.40 -1.13
CA LEU A 251 7.43 -5.19 -2.57
C LEU A 251 6.03 -4.67 -2.87
N LEU A 252 4.99 -5.26 -2.27
CA LEU A 252 3.61 -4.82 -2.45
C LEU A 252 3.39 -3.41 -1.88
N GLU A 253 3.99 -3.08 -0.76
CA GLU A 253 3.96 -1.72 -0.19
C GLU A 253 4.63 -0.72 -1.13
N LEU A 254 5.81 -1.06 -1.67
CA LEU A 254 6.51 -0.22 -2.65
C LEU A 254 5.67 0.03 -3.91
N VAL A 255 5.07 -1.02 -4.49
CA VAL A 255 4.28 -0.87 -5.71
C VAL A 255 2.90 -0.26 -5.46
N SER A 256 2.44 -0.22 -4.20
CA SER A 256 1.21 0.49 -3.79
C SER A 256 1.38 2.01 -3.72
N ASP A 257 2.60 2.54 -3.87
CA ASP A 257 2.80 3.98 -4.06
C ASP A 257 2.29 4.38 -5.46
N PRO A 258 1.38 5.37 -5.58
CA PRO A 258 0.82 5.78 -6.87
C PRO A 258 1.88 6.21 -7.89
N ASN A 259 2.97 6.83 -7.43
CA ASN A 259 4.06 7.27 -8.29
C ASN A 259 4.83 6.09 -8.86
N ILE A 260 5.12 5.10 -8.01
CA ILE A 260 5.81 3.86 -8.40
C ILE A 260 4.93 3.05 -9.35
N ALA A 261 3.64 2.88 -9.03
CA ALA A 261 2.69 2.19 -9.90
C ALA A 261 2.58 2.85 -11.27
N PHE A 262 2.44 4.18 -11.32
CA PHE A 262 2.40 4.95 -12.57
C PHE A 262 3.71 4.82 -13.37
N LEU A 263 4.88 4.92 -12.72
CA LEU A 263 6.17 4.72 -13.37
C LEU A 263 6.31 3.32 -13.96
N LEU A 264 5.95 2.30 -13.20
CA LEU A 264 6.03 0.91 -13.67
C LEU A 264 5.13 0.69 -14.89
N VAL A 265 3.88 1.17 -14.87
CA VAL A 265 2.98 1.05 -16.04
C VAL A 265 3.52 1.86 -17.22
N SER A 266 4.02 3.07 -17.00
CA SER A 266 4.55 3.93 -18.07
C SER A 266 5.80 3.33 -18.72
N LEU A 267 6.76 2.88 -17.93
CA LEU A 267 7.97 2.20 -18.41
C LEU A 267 7.65 0.84 -19.05
N GLY A 268 6.71 0.11 -18.46
CA GLY A 268 6.25 -1.18 -18.96
C GLY A 268 5.63 -1.07 -20.35
N GLY A 269 4.69 -0.15 -20.53
CA GLY A 269 4.06 0.11 -21.82
C GLY A 269 5.05 0.60 -22.87
N THR A 270 5.96 1.52 -22.49
CA THR A 270 7.02 2.01 -23.38
C THR A 270 7.98 0.87 -23.78
N GLY A 271 8.39 0.01 -22.84
CA GLY A 271 9.26 -1.14 -23.12
C GLY A 271 8.64 -2.11 -24.12
N ILE A 272 7.33 -2.38 -24.01
CA ILE A 272 6.62 -3.20 -25.00
C ILE A 272 6.60 -2.54 -26.37
N ILE A 273 6.34 -1.23 -26.46
CA ILE A 273 6.34 -0.49 -27.74
C ILE A 273 7.73 -0.56 -28.40
N VAL A 274 8.81 -0.40 -27.61
CA VAL A 274 10.18 -0.50 -28.12
C VAL A 274 10.48 -1.91 -28.67
N GLU A 275 10.03 -2.96 -28.00
CA GLU A 275 10.19 -4.34 -28.48
C GLU A 275 9.36 -4.61 -29.72
N LEU A 276 8.12 -4.14 -29.79
CA LEU A 276 7.28 -4.28 -30.99
C LEU A 276 7.85 -3.52 -32.20
N TRP A 277 8.57 -2.45 -31.96
CA TRP A 277 9.24 -1.68 -33.00
C TRP A 277 10.55 -2.33 -33.46
N ASN A 278 11.30 -2.92 -32.53
CA ASN A 278 12.59 -3.56 -32.78
C ASN A 278 12.55 -5.04 -32.35
N PHE A 279 11.81 -5.85 -33.08
CA PHE A 279 11.69 -7.29 -32.80
C PHE A 279 13.04 -7.96 -32.64
N GLY A 280 13.30 -8.50 -31.46
CA GLY A 280 14.49 -9.30 -31.17
C GLY A 280 15.47 -8.68 -30.17
N LEU A 281 15.16 -7.50 -29.60
CA LEU A 281 15.93 -6.94 -28.49
C LEU A 281 15.70 -7.71 -27.18
N TRP A 282 14.49 -8.24 -26.95
CA TRP A 282 14.07 -9.11 -25.83
C TRP A 282 14.00 -8.42 -24.46
N ILE A 283 15.02 -7.63 -24.11
CA ILE A 283 15.16 -6.99 -22.81
C ILE A 283 14.03 -5.97 -22.56
N PRO A 284 13.76 -5.00 -23.49
CA PRO A 284 12.70 -4.02 -23.27
C PRO A 284 11.32 -4.66 -23.14
N GLY A 285 11.01 -5.66 -23.97
CA GLY A 285 9.72 -6.35 -23.93
C GLY A 285 9.53 -7.17 -22.66
N THR A 286 10.54 -7.94 -22.25
CA THR A 286 10.48 -8.77 -21.04
C THR A 286 10.35 -7.92 -19.78
N LEU A 287 11.19 -6.88 -19.65
CA LEU A 287 11.08 -5.93 -18.54
C LEU A 287 9.77 -5.15 -18.60
N GLY A 288 9.30 -4.83 -19.81
CA GLY A 288 8.04 -4.15 -20.03
C GLY A 288 6.85 -4.95 -19.47
N VAL A 289 6.78 -6.25 -19.75
CA VAL A 289 5.75 -7.14 -19.20
C VAL A 289 5.84 -7.24 -17.68
N LEU A 290 7.04 -7.40 -17.13
CA LEU A 290 7.25 -7.47 -15.69
C LEU A 290 6.78 -6.19 -15.00
N PHE A 291 7.17 -5.03 -15.52
CA PHE A 291 6.77 -3.74 -14.97
C PHE A 291 5.26 -3.49 -15.08
N LEU A 292 4.61 -3.92 -16.18
CA LEU A 292 3.16 -3.86 -16.28
C LEU A 292 2.48 -4.74 -15.22
N ILE A 293 2.94 -5.96 -15.00
CA ILE A 293 2.37 -6.85 -13.98
C ILE A 293 2.50 -6.22 -12.60
N LEU A 294 3.69 -5.73 -12.24
CA LEU A 294 3.91 -5.08 -10.95
C LEU A 294 3.12 -3.77 -10.81
N GLY A 295 3.10 -2.94 -11.85
CA GLY A 295 2.34 -1.69 -11.84
C GLY A 295 0.83 -1.91 -11.70
N TRP A 296 0.28 -2.90 -12.41
CA TRP A 296 -1.13 -3.27 -12.27
C TRP A 296 -1.45 -3.89 -10.91
N ALA A 297 -0.54 -4.68 -10.33
CA ALA A 297 -0.70 -5.19 -8.98
C ALA A 297 -0.76 -4.02 -7.97
N GLY A 298 0.12 -3.02 -8.12
CA GLY A 298 0.11 -1.80 -7.30
C GLY A 298 -1.19 -1.01 -7.44
N ILE A 299 -1.63 -0.75 -8.69
CA ILE A 299 -2.90 -0.05 -8.95
C ILE A 299 -4.08 -0.80 -8.30
N GLY A 300 -4.11 -2.13 -8.37
CA GLY A 300 -5.16 -2.94 -7.76
C GLY A 300 -5.23 -2.85 -6.22
N LEU A 301 -4.17 -2.41 -5.57
CA LEU A 301 -4.12 -2.14 -4.11
C LEU A 301 -4.57 -0.72 -3.76
N LEU A 302 -4.65 0.17 -4.75
CA LEU A 302 -5.07 1.56 -4.62
C LEU A 302 -6.55 1.73 -5.01
N PRO A 303 -7.23 2.76 -4.52
CA PRO A 303 -8.48 3.22 -5.10
C PRO A 303 -8.18 3.90 -6.45
N PHE A 304 -8.45 3.22 -7.54
CA PHE A 304 -8.12 3.72 -8.88
C PHE A 304 -9.35 4.07 -9.71
N SER A 305 -9.15 4.98 -10.69
CA SER A 305 -10.17 5.40 -11.64
C SER A 305 -10.06 4.64 -12.97
N TRP A 306 -11.17 4.03 -13.42
CA TRP A 306 -11.24 3.42 -14.74
C TRP A 306 -11.02 4.40 -15.89
N ALA A 307 -11.36 5.69 -15.70
CA ALA A 307 -11.09 6.73 -16.68
C ALA A 307 -9.57 6.97 -16.86
N GLY A 308 -8.82 6.99 -15.74
CA GLY A 308 -7.36 7.07 -15.78
C GLY A 308 -6.73 5.88 -16.51
N VAL A 309 -7.20 4.68 -16.20
CA VAL A 309 -6.76 3.44 -16.87
C VAL A 309 -7.04 3.47 -18.37
N ALA A 310 -8.24 3.87 -18.77
CA ALA A 310 -8.62 3.95 -20.18
C ALA A 310 -7.77 4.98 -20.95
N LEU A 311 -7.47 6.13 -20.35
CA LEU A 311 -6.58 7.13 -20.94
C LEU A 311 -5.14 6.65 -21.06
N MET A 312 -4.63 5.89 -20.10
CA MET A 312 -3.30 5.29 -20.18
C MET A 312 -3.24 4.22 -21.29
N ALA A 313 -4.28 3.39 -21.42
CA ALA A 313 -4.37 2.42 -22.52
C ALA A 313 -4.43 3.13 -23.90
N LEU A 314 -5.22 4.19 -24.00
CA LEU A 314 -5.28 5.03 -25.22
C LEU A 314 -3.92 5.67 -25.51
N ALA A 315 -3.21 6.12 -24.50
CA ALA A 315 -1.87 6.69 -24.64
C ALA A 315 -0.91 5.70 -25.30
N PHE A 316 -0.81 4.48 -24.78
CA PHE A 316 0.06 3.45 -25.35
C PHE A 316 -0.35 3.07 -26.78
N PHE A 317 -1.64 3.01 -27.07
CA PHE A 317 -2.13 2.77 -28.42
C PHE A 317 -1.72 3.87 -29.39
N LEU A 318 -1.86 5.15 -29.00
CA LEU A 318 -1.46 6.29 -29.82
C LEU A 318 0.07 6.35 -30.02
N LEU A 319 0.85 6.10 -28.97
CA LEU A 319 2.31 6.02 -29.05
C LEU A 319 2.77 4.88 -29.98
N TYR A 320 2.09 3.74 -29.93
CA TYR A 320 2.34 2.62 -30.86
C TYR A 320 2.02 3.01 -32.30
N LEU A 321 0.89 3.68 -32.58
CA LEU A 321 0.55 4.17 -33.92
C LEU A 321 1.61 5.15 -34.45
N GLU A 322 2.09 6.08 -33.64
CA GLU A 322 3.16 7.00 -34.05
C GLU A 322 4.46 6.26 -34.37
N SER A 323 4.79 5.20 -33.60
CA SER A 323 6.01 4.41 -33.84
C SER A 323 5.98 3.59 -35.12
N THR A 324 4.79 3.10 -35.54
CA THR A 324 4.60 2.26 -36.74
C THR A 324 4.38 3.06 -38.02
N ALA A 325 3.72 4.19 -37.92
CA ALA A 325 3.41 5.09 -39.04
C ALA A 325 3.80 6.54 -38.71
N PRO A 326 5.11 6.84 -38.57
CA PRO A 326 5.56 8.13 -38.14
C PRO A 326 5.09 9.22 -39.14
N GLY A 327 4.16 10.04 -38.65
CA GLY A 327 3.57 11.13 -39.41
C GLY A 327 4.16 12.49 -39.03
N ILE A 328 3.31 13.41 -38.63
CA ILE A 328 3.69 14.77 -38.24
C ILE A 328 3.88 14.89 -36.72
N GLY A 329 3.72 13.81 -35.98
CA GLY A 329 3.81 13.78 -34.51
C GLY A 329 2.47 13.93 -33.78
N TYR A 330 1.34 13.90 -34.52
CA TYR A 330 0.01 14.05 -33.89
C TYR A 330 -0.33 12.95 -32.91
N PHE A 331 -0.12 11.69 -33.30
CA PHE A 331 -0.40 10.54 -32.41
C PHE A 331 0.54 10.53 -31.20
N GLY A 332 1.83 10.87 -31.40
CA GLY A 332 2.80 10.98 -30.32
C GLY A 332 2.41 12.05 -29.30
N THR A 333 2.04 13.25 -29.78
CA THR A 333 1.59 14.34 -28.91
C THR A 333 0.31 13.97 -28.16
N ALA A 334 -0.70 13.44 -28.87
CA ALA A 334 -1.94 13.00 -28.25
C ALA A 334 -1.72 11.87 -27.25
N GLY A 335 -0.80 10.93 -27.54
CA GLY A 335 -0.42 9.85 -26.66
C GLY A 335 0.22 10.35 -25.36
N VAL A 336 1.16 11.30 -25.44
CA VAL A 336 1.79 11.90 -24.25
C VAL A 336 0.75 12.67 -23.42
N VAL A 337 -0.12 13.45 -24.05
CA VAL A 337 -1.22 14.16 -23.35
C VAL A 337 -2.16 13.17 -22.66
N SER A 338 -2.56 12.09 -23.36
CA SER A 338 -3.42 11.06 -22.79
C SER A 338 -2.75 10.34 -21.60
N LEU A 339 -1.42 10.12 -21.64
CA LEU A 339 -0.68 9.50 -20.53
C LEU A 339 -0.65 10.40 -19.29
N VAL A 340 -0.38 11.69 -19.50
CA VAL A 340 -0.36 12.66 -18.39
C VAL A 340 -1.74 12.80 -17.77
N LEU A 341 -2.78 12.94 -18.60
CA LEU A 341 -4.17 13.01 -18.12
C LEU A 341 -4.59 11.70 -17.45
N GLY A 342 -4.19 10.55 -18.01
CA GLY A 342 -4.43 9.24 -17.42
C GLY A 342 -3.78 9.08 -16.06
N GLY A 343 -2.53 9.51 -15.90
CA GLY A 343 -1.83 9.52 -14.63
C GLY A 343 -2.45 10.48 -13.61
N LEU A 344 -2.91 11.66 -14.05
CA LEU A 344 -3.63 12.60 -13.19
C LEU A 344 -4.95 12.02 -12.67
N LEU A 345 -5.68 11.29 -13.52
CA LEU A 345 -6.97 10.70 -13.18
C LEU A 345 -6.84 9.30 -12.56
N LEU A 346 -5.63 8.72 -12.51
CA LEU A 346 -5.45 7.32 -12.09
C LEU A 346 -5.80 7.12 -10.62
N VAL A 347 -5.27 7.97 -9.76
CA VAL A 347 -5.47 7.94 -8.30
C VAL A 347 -5.62 9.38 -7.82
N GLY A 348 -6.80 9.74 -7.29
CA GLY A 348 -7.05 11.00 -6.60
C GLY A 348 -6.63 12.26 -7.37
N PHE A 349 -7.34 12.60 -8.48
CA PHE A 349 -7.01 13.81 -9.27
C PHE A 349 -7.25 15.12 -8.52
N PHE A 350 -8.27 15.15 -7.68
CA PHE A 350 -8.71 16.32 -6.93
C PHE A 350 -8.44 16.15 -5.45
N GLY A 351 -7.15 16.00 -5.06
CA GLY A 351 -6.77 16.01 -3.65
C GLY A 351 -7.27 17.26 -2.97
N ASP A 352 -8.08 17.12 -1.94
CA ASP A 352 -8.50 18.24 -1.09
C ASP A 352 -7.29 18.74 -0.32
N PRO A 353 -6.88 20.04 -0.48
CA PRO A 353 -5.78 20.62 0.27
C PRO A 353 -6.04 20.72 1.78
N SER A 354 -7.25 20.41 2.23
CA SER A 354 -7.66 20.44 3.65
C SER A 354 -7.40 19.12 4.40
N ILE A 355 -6.96 18.07 3.73
CA ILE A 355 -6.64 16.79 4.38
C ILE A 355 -5.20 16.87 4.94
N PRO A 356 -5.01 16.73 6.27
CA PRO A 356 -3.69 16.56 6.84
C PRO A 356 -3.11 15.21 6.41
N GLY A 357 -2.12 15.24 5.50
CA GLY A 357 -1.58 14.09 4.83
C GLY A 357 -2.14 14.00 3.41
N ASP A 358 -1.26 14.14 2.41
CA ASP A 358 -1.64 14.10 1.01
C ASP A 358 -2.37 12.79 0.68
N ALA A 359 -3.59 12.92 0.15
CA ALA A 359 -4.27 11.77 -0.45
C ALA A 359 -3.33 11.10 -1.45
N PRO A 360 -3.26 9.76 -1.50
CA PRO A 360 -2.35 9.08 -2.40
C PRO A 360 -2.67 9.46 -3.85
N SER A 361 -1.80 10.24 -4.45
CA SER A 361 -1.96 10.74 -5.83
C SER A 361 -0.64 10.70 -6.58
N VAL A 362 -0.70 10.66 -7.90
CA VAL A 362 0.52 10.73 -8.72
C VAL A 362 1.05 12.16 -8.71
N SER A 363 2.31 12.33 -8.37
CA SER A 363 2.96 13.64 -8.30
C SER A 363 2.90 14.40 -9.64
N LYS A 364 2.42 15.63 -9.60
CA LYS A 364 2.34 16.52 -10.79
C LYS A 364 3.73 16.74 -11.43
N TRP A 365 4.78 16.78 -10.63
CA TRP A 365 6.15 16.90 -11.12
C TRP A 365 6.63 15.63 -11.82
N LEU A 366 6.24 14.46 -11.33
CA LEU A 366 6.52 13.19 -11.97
C LEU A 366 5.80 13.09 -13.32
N LEU A 367 4.51 13.43 -13.37
CA LEU A 367 3.74 13.45 -14.60
C LEU A 367 4.35 14.39 -15.64
N ALA A 368 4.73 15.60 -15.23
CA ALA A 368 5.41 16.55 -16.09
C ALA A 368 6.76 16.00 -16.61
N SER A 369 7.56 15.39 -15.74
CA SER A 369 8.86 14.81 -16.10
C SER A 369 8.72 13.67 -17.11
N VAL A 370 7.80 12.74 -16.87
CA VAL A 370 7.51 11.62 -17.78
C VAL A 370 6.95 12.14 -19.12
N GLY A 371 6.05 13.12 -19.07
CA GLY A 371 5.50 13.75 -20.26
C GLY A 371 6.58 14.42 -21.12
N VAL A 372 7.46 15.20 -20.52
CA VAL A 372 8.59 15.86 -21.21
C VAL A 372 9.56 14.81 -21.79
N PHE A 373 9.93 13.80 -20.99
CA PHE A 373 10.82 12.73 -21.45
C PHE A 373 10.26 12.00 -22.67
N LEU A 374 9.00 11.57 -22.60
CA LEU A 374 8.33 10.88 -23.73
C LEU A 374 8.14 11.80 -24.91
N GLY A 375 7.83 13.08 -24.69
CA GLY A 375 7.74 14.08 -25.76
C GLY A 375 9.06 14.26 -26.52
N ILE A 376 10.18 14.36 -25.82
CA ILE A 376 11.53 14.42 -26.41
C ILE A 376 11.85 13.11 -27.14
N PHE A 377 11.56 11.98 -26.53
CA PHE A 377 11.81 10.65 -27.08
C PHE A 377 11.01 10.44 -28.39
N MET A 378 9.74 10.77 -28.40
CA MET A 378 8.90 10.69 -29.60
C MET A 378 9.34 11.69 -30.69
N GLY A 379 9.72 12.90 -30.30
CA GLY A 379 10.30 13.88 -31.21
C GLY A 379 11.57 13.39 -31.89
N TRP A 380 12.44 12.71 -31.15
CA TRP A 380 13.64 12.08 -31.69
C TRP A 380 13.30 10.94 -32.68
N ILE A 381 12.35 10.07 -32.33
CA ILE A 381 11.86 9.00 -33.24
C ILE A 381 11.36 9.59 -34.57
N VAL A 382 10.51 10.61 -34.52
CA VAL A 382 9.97 11.25 -35.70
C VAL A 382 11.10 11.90 -36.54
N TYR A 383 12.08 12.52 -35.87
CA TYR A 383 13.24 13.10 -36.55
C TYR A 383 14.05 12.05 -37.32
N GLU A 384 14.43 10.93 -36.68
CA GLU A 384 15.20 9.84 -37.32
C GLU A 384 14.41 9.18 -38.47
N ALA A 385 13.10 8.96 -38.28
CA ALA A 385 12.25 8.41 -39.32
C ALA A 385 12.17 9.32 -40.57
N ARG A 386 12.10 10.66 -40.40
CA ARG A 386 12.12 11.62 -41.54
C ARG A 386 13.48 11.61 -42.24
N LYS A 387 14.58 11.57 -41.52
CA LYS A 387 15.92 11.52 -42.07
C LYS A 387 16.13 10.29 -42.94
N THR A 388 15.64 9.12 -42.50
CA THR A 388 15.74 7.86 -43.24
C THR A 388 14.92 7.89 -44.54
N LYS A 389 13.72 8.51 -44.54
CA LYS A 389 12.92 8.70 -45.73
C LYS A 389 13.61 9.60 -46.75
N GLN A 390 14.27 10.68 -46.34
CA GLN A 390 15.00 11.57 -47.25
C GLN A 390 16.19 10.87 -47.94
N VAL A 391 16.93 10.03 -47.21
CA VAL A 391 18.07 9.30 -47.77
C VAL A 391 17.63 8.29 -48.84
N ASN A 392 16.47 7.67 -48.70
CA ASN A 392 15.93 6.73 -49.69
C ASN A 392 15.42 7.40 -50.97
N LEU A 393 14.97 8.66 -50.90
CA LEU A 393 14.55 9.43 -52.07
C LEU A 393 15.74 9.86 -52.97
N TYR A 394 16.95 9.95 -52.41
CA TYR A 394 18.17 10.29 -53.15
C TYR A 394 18.92 9.05 -53.72
N LYS A 395 18.46 7.81 -53.39
CA LYS A 395 19.09 6.58 -53.86
C LYS A 395 18.28 5.76 -54.88
N SER A 396 17.14 6.27 -55.32
CA SER A 396 16.44 5.66 -56.49
C SER A 396 16.99 6.28 -57.76
N PRO A 397 17.49 5.43 -58.74
CA PRO A 397 18.00 5.86 -60.04
C PRO A 397 16.90 6.47 -60.90
#